data_52a5f6f7ef3f31bbcde69333204ef87e
#
_entry.id   52a5f6f7ef3f31bbcde69333204ef87e
#
_cell.length_a   1.000
_cell.length_b   1.000
_cell.length_c   1.000
_cell.angle_alpha   90.00
_cell.angle_beta   90.00
_cell.angle_gamma   90.00
#
_symmetry.space_group_name_H-M   'P 1'
#
loop_
_entity.id
_entity.type
_entity.pdbx_description
1 polymer ?
#
loop_
_entity_poly.entity_id
_entity_poly.type
_entity_poly.pdbx_seq_one_letter_code
_entity_poly.pdbx_strand_id
1 'polypeptide(L)'
;TSFDEANSNMVLEPIDSQEQRTILNFSNCTLKRLSSYNSILPDSLKRMILEEFLPRFYVYKEEGKEIEIDIELKIGKVKKNQFIGNRKVTISLNDLPVLKVEEVNASQIRMFEDMVLQYSIEKKESYVAPFIITALCIDNRAYKLSDIISSDNIPWGYELIFLLKSSIFNGQVDPSRQTLTLRDELLKSVKKIFRTKIANIIQQDIPSFKESNEKTRLSLSKSYPHLLGYFEDEEIGIVSRSKSLEIAQQKFLRDQKTVLEAEYLDGEKYEKAMDLSSRSLAEYILYREKIISKLETITNKDSEATIHNLILPKRSILKNNQNVTAIYNNNLWLLDNKYMTYTTAMSERTMQEVVEEITQGVEHGSDSNRPDLA
;
A
#
# COMPACT_ATOMS: atom_id res chain seq x y z
N THR A 1 -10.79 -21.55 17.57
CA THR A 1 -12.14 -22.12 17.70
C THR A 1 -12.00 -23.48 18.29
N SER A 2 -12.27 -23.62 19.59
CA SER A 2 -12.42 -24.93 20.23
C SER A 2 -13.63 -25.62 19.61
N PHE A 3 -13.44 -26.78 19.04
CA PHE A 3 -14.51 -27.70 18.76
C PHE A 3 -15.10 -28.11 20.14
N ASP A 4 -16.35 -27.80 20.36
CA ASP A 4 -17.05 -28.25 21.53
C ASP A 4 -17.47 -29.71 21.29
N GLU A 5 -16.71 -30.68 21.80
CA GLU A 5 -16.99 -32.11 21.66
C GLU A 5 -18.37 -32.51 22.14
N ALA A 6 -19.00 -31.69 23.02
CA ALA A 6 -20.31 -31.97 23.58
C ALA A 6 -21.49 -31.80 22.59
N ASN A 7 -21.28 -31.09 21.48
CA ASN A 7 -22.31 -30.80 20.47
C ASN A 7 -22.00 -31.33 19.07
N SER A 8 -20.92 -32.10 18.88
CA SER A 8 -20.59 -32.69 17.60
C SER A 8 -21.24 -34.08 17.50
N ASN A 9 -22.38 -34.18 16.83
CA ASN A 9 -22.91 -35.47 16.36
C ASN A 9 -22.05 -35.95 15.18
N MET A 10 -20.91 -36.54 15.48
CA MET A 10 -20.10 -37.22 14.51
C MET A 10 -20.63 -38.64 14.32
N VAL A 11 -21.39 -38.86 13.27
CA VAL A 11 -21.85 -40.19 12.88
C VAL A 11 -20.78 -40.76 11.95
N LEU A 12 -20.03 -41.76 12.43
CA LEU A 12 -19.09 -42.53 11.61
C LEU A 12 -19.88 -43.75 11.05
N GLU A 13 -20.27 -43.67 9.79
CA GLU A 13 -20.78 -44.81 9.07
C GLU A 13 -19.63 -45.52 8.34
N PRO A 14 -19.49 -46.85 8.48
CA PRO A 14 -18.50 -47.61 7.72
C PRO A 14 -18.88 -47.55 6.23
N ILE A 15 -17.98 -47.00 5.42
CA ILE A 15 -18.14 -46.97 3.96
C ILE A 15 -17.44 -48.18 3.37
N ASP A 16 -18.19 -49.02 2.72
CA ASP A 16 -17.72 -50.23 2.03
C ASP A 16 -17.21 -49.88 0.62
N SER A 17 -16.34 -48.87 0.52
CA SER A 17 -15.74 -48.43 -0.75
C SER A 17 -14.24 -48.42 -0.67
N GLN A 18 -13.59 -48.86 -1.76
CA GLN A 18 -12.14 -48.76 -1.92
C GLN A 18 -11.67 -47.32 -2.17
N GLU A 19 -12.58 -46.36 -2.28
CA GLU A 19 -12.29 -44.97 -2.48
C GLU A 19 -12.05 -44.24 -1.13
N GLN A 20 -10.85 -43.73 -0.91
CA GLN A 20 -10.56 -42.87 0.23
C GLN A 20 -11.18 -41.50 -0.03
N ARG A 21 -12.37 -41.25 0.53
CA ARG A 21 -13.11 -40.00 0.35
C ARG A 21 -13.53 -39.41 1.70
N THR A 22 -13.25 -38.16 1.93
CA THR A 22 -13.77 -37.39 3.07
C THR A 22 -14.82 -36.39 2.57
N ILE A 23 -16.02 -36.44 3.16
CA ILE A 23 -17.11 -35.52 2.84
C ILE A 23 -17.37 -34.65 4.06
N LEU A 24 -17.27 -33.33 3.91
CA LEU A 24 -17.61 -32.36 4.93
C LEU A 24 -18.86 -31.59 4.48
N ASN A 25 -19.96 -31.75 5.22
CA ASN A 25 -21.21 -31.04 4.96
C ASN A 25 -21.39 -29.92 5.99
N PHE A 26 -21.43 -28.66 5.54
CA PHE A 26 -21.74 -27.53 6.37
C PHE A 26 -23.18 -27.08 6.08
N SER A 27 -24.07 -27.22 7.04
CA SER A 27 -25.45 -26.75 6.96
C SER A 27 -25.71 -25.69 8.00
N ASN A 28 -26.56 -24.71 7.69
CA ASN A 28 -26.93 -23.61 8.59
C ASN A 28 -25.71 -22.91 9.21
N CYS A 29 -24.69 -22.63 8.39
CA CYS A 29 -23.45 -22.05 8.87
C CYS A 29 -23.68 -20.61 9.40
N THR A 30 -23.51 -20.43 10.71
CA THR A 30 -23.71 -19.15 11.41
C THR A 30 -22.40 -18.44 11.79
N LEU A 31 -21.26 -18.98 11.40
CA LEU A 31 -19.96 -18.39 11.69
C LEU A 31 -19.86 -17.02 11.04
N LYS A 32 -19.64 -15.97 11.85
CA LYS A 32 -19.62 -14.56 11.41
C LYS A 32 -18.68 -14.27 10.22
N ARG A 33 -17.59 -15.04 10.08
CA ARG A 33 -16.64 -14.90 8.96
C ARG A 33 -17.05 -15.67 7.70
N LEU A 34 -17.93 -16.66 7.83
CA LEU A 34 -18.44 -17.48 6.72
C LEU A 34 -19.86 -17.10 6.32
N SER A 35 -20.50 -16.19 7.06
CA SER A 35 -21.88 -15.76 6.82
C SER A 35 -22.02 -14.68 5.75
N SER A 36 -20.92 -14.06 5.29
CA SER A 36 -21.00 -13.16 4.13
C SER A 36 -21.15 -14.00 2.86
N TYR A 37 -22.09 -13.59 2.01
CA TYR A 37 -22.37 -14.27 0.73
C TYR A 37 -21.10 -14.51 -0.10
N ASN A 38 -20.18 -13.55 -0.13
CA ASN A 38 -18.94 -13.63 -0.88
C ASN A 38 -17.95 -14.67 -0.33
N SER A 39 -17.94 -14.92 0.99
CA SER A 39 -16.98 -15.85 1.59
C SER A 39 -17.37 -17.32 1.48
N ILE A 40 -18.64 -17.62 1.14
CA ILE A 40 -19.12 -19.00 0.91
C ILE A 40 -19.11 -19.43 -0.55
N LEU A 41 -18.76 -18.51 -1.47
CA LEU A 41 -18.66 -18.85 -2.88
C LEU A 41 -17.55 -19.90 -3.10
N PRO A 42 -17.77 -20.95 -3.93
CA PRO A 42 -16.75 -21.95 -4.19
C PRO A 42 -15.43 -21.40 -4.68
N ASP A 43 -15.43 -20.39 -5.55
CA ASP A 43 -14.22 -19.72 -6.03
C ASP A 43 -13.47 -19.01 -4.90
N SER A 44 -14.18 -18.36 -3.98
CA SER A 44 -13.58 -17.71 -2.81
C SER A 44 -12.97 -18.71 -1.85
N LEU A 45 -13.67 -19.83 -1.59
CA LEU A 45 -13.16 -20.91 -0.75
C LEU A 45 -11.95 -21.60 -1.38
N LYS A 46 -11.98 -21.86 -2.70
CA LYS A 46 -10.82 -22.37 -3.45
C LYS A 46 -9.63 -21.48 -3.25
N ARG A 47 -9.81 -20.16 -3.42
CA ARG A 47 -8.75 -19.16 -3.23
C ARG A 47 -8.20 -19.21 -1.79
N MET A 48 -9.06 -19.22 -0.79
CA MET A 48 -8.64 -19.26 0.63
C MET A 48 -7.85 -20.54 0.95
N ILE A 49 -8.31 -21.70 0.45
CA ILE A 49 -7.63 -22.99 0.65
C ILE A 49 -6.26 -22.98 -0.03
N LEU A 50 -6.18 -22.50 -1.27
CA LEU A 50 -4.89 -22.37 -1.97
C LEU A 50 -3.95 -21.43 -1.24
N GLU A 51 -4.44 -20.28 -0.80
CA GLU A 51 -3.63 -19.31 -0.09
C GLU A 51 -3.05 -19.84 1.23
N GLU A 52 -3.76 -20.71 1.94
CA GLU A 52 -3.35 -21.25 3.24
C GLU A 52 -2.46 -22.49 3.09
N PHE A 53 -2.80 -23.39 2.16
CA PHE A 53 -2.21 -24.71 2.09
C PHE A 53 -1.31 -24.94 0.87
N LEU A 54 -1.04 -23.91 0.07
CA LEU A 54 -0.25 -24.02 -1.15
C LEU A 54 1.08 -24.76 -0.96
N PRO A 55 1.93 -24.46 0.06
CA PRO A 55 3.18 -25.17 0.26
C PRO A 55 2.95 -26.67 0.53
N ARG A 56 1.86 -27.02 1.22
CA ARG A 56 1.53 -28.42 1.49
C ARG A 56 1.11 -29.17 0.23
N PHE A 57 0.40 -28.50 -0.66
CA PHE A 57 0.00 -29.08 -1.94
C PHE A 57 1.21 -29.36 -2.84
N TYR A 58 2.22 -28.48 -2.83
CA TYR A 58 3.46 -28.74 -3.55
C TYR A 58 4.23 -29.94 -2.98
N VAL A 59 4.28 -30.10 -1.65
CA VAL A 59 4.88 -31.29 -1.03
C VAL A 59 4.15 -32.55 -1.48
N TYR A 60 2.83 -32.54 -1.49
CA TYR A 60 2.06 -33.71 -1.95
C TYR A 60 2.28 -34.01 -3.44
N LYS A 61 2.41 -32.96 -4.28
CA LYS A 61 2.74 -33.11 -5.69
C LYS A 61 4.13 -33.73 -5.89
N GLU A 62 5.12 -33.31 -5.10
CA GLU A 62 6.48 -33.87 -5.09
C GLU A 62 6.51 -35.32 -4.59
N GLU A 63 5.65 -35.68 -3.63
CA GLU A 63 5.47 -37.04 -3.12
C GLU A 63 4.68 -37.96 -4.10
N GLY A 64 4.23 -37.42 -5.24
CA GLY A 64 3.44 -38.18 -6.23
C GLY A 64 2.03 -38.54 -5.75
N LYS A 65 1.47 -37.83 -4.77
CA LYS A 65 0.12 -38.01 -4.31
C LYS A 65 -0.89 -37.36 -5.26
N GLU A 66 -2.00 -38.02 -5.49
CA GLU A 66 -3.14 -37.44 -6.18
C GLU A 66 -4.15 -36.96 -5.13
N ILE A 67 -4.36 -35.64 -5.12
CA ILE A 67 -5.36 -35.01 -4.25
C ILE A 67 -6.27 -34.16 -5.10
N GLU A 68 -7.55 -34.38 -4.94
CA GLU A 68 -8.61 -33.61 -5.54
C GLU A 68 -9.59 -33.14 -4.46
N ILE A 69 -9.89 -31.83 -4.43
CA ILE A 69 -10.83 -31.23 -3.48
C ILE A 69 -11.95 -30.58 -4.28
N ASP A 70 -13.12 -31.16 -4.19
CA ASP A 70 -14.34 -30.61 -4.75
C ASP A 70 -15.04 -29.72 -3.75
N ILE A 71 -15.34 -28.50 -4.17
CA ILE A 71 -16.10 -27.52 -3.39
C ILE A 71 -17.40 -27.25 -4.12
N GLU A 72 -18.53 -27.65 -3.53
CA GLU A 72 -19.85 -27.47 -4.13
C GLU A 72 -20.76 -26.66 -3.20
N LEU A 73 -21.39 -25.61 -3.75
CA LEU A 73 -22.42 -24.84 -3.08
C LEU A 73 -23.81 -25.32 -3.50
N LYS A 74 -24.52 -25.97 -2.58
CA LYS A 74 -25.93 -26.35 -2.78
C LYS A 74 -26.84 -25.24 -2.28
N ILE A 75 -27.52 -24.56 -3.21
CA ILE A 75 -28.44 -23.47 -2.90
C ILE A 75 -29.85 -24.04 -2.82
N GLY A 76 -30.55 -23.77 -1.71
CA GLY A 76 -31.94 -24.17 -1.52
C GLY A 76 -32.88 -23.41 -2.48
N LYS A 77 -34.01 -22.94 -2.00
CA LYS A 77 -35.10 -22.33 -2.81
C LYS A 77 -34.81 -20.93 -3.39
N VAL A 78 -33.58 -20.55 -3.69
CA VAL A 78 -33.27 -19.23 -4.30
C VAL A 78 -33.53 -19.26 -5.80
N LYS A 79 -34.15 -18.22 -6.34
CA LYS A 79 -34.41 -18.08 -7.78
C LYS A 79 -33.11 -18.22 -8.56
N LYS A 80 -33.09 -19.17 -9.51
CA LYS A 80 -31.91 -19.57 -10.31
C LYS A 80 -31.12 -18.40 -10.96
N ASN A 81 -31.76 -17.27 -11.17
CA ASN A 81 -31.19 -16.12 -11.92
C ASN A 81 -30.42 -15.11 -11.07
N GLN A 82 -30.24 -15.35 -9.77
CA GLN A 82 -29.55 -14.40 -8.86
C GLN A 82 -28.15 -14.87 -8.42
N PHE A 83 -27.70 -16.03 -8.88
CA PHE A 83 -26.39 -16.54 -8.50
C PHE A 83 -25.35 -16.15 -9.57
N ILE A 84 -24.38 -15.35 -9.17
CA ILE A 84 -23.21 -14.98 -9.99
C ILE A 84 -22.02 -15.75 -9.46
N GLY A 85 -21.43 -16.66 -10.26
CA GLY A 85 -20.25 -17.43 -9.92
C GLY A 85 -20.41 -18.95 -10.19
N ASN A 86 -19.35 -19.69 -10.00
CA ASN A 86 -19.34 -21.15 -10.15
C ASN A 86 -19.97 -21.83 -8.92
N ARG A 87 -20.86 -22.79 -9.16
CA ARG A 87 -21.46 -23.58 -8.07
C ARG A 87 -20.57 -24.71 -7.60
N LYS A 88 -19.69 -25.18 -8.46
CA LYS A 88 -18.73 -26.21 -8.17
C LYS A 88 -17.38 -25.79 -8.70
N VAL A 89 -16.34 -25.95 -7.89
CA VAL A 89 -14.94 -25.79 -8.27
C VAL A 89 -14.14 -26.94 -7.71
N THR A 90 -13.10 -27.32 -8.42
CA THR A 90 -12.18 -28.37 -8.00
C THR A 90 -10.79 -27.79 -7.80
N ILE A 91 -10.07 -28.25 -6.80
CA ILE A 91 -8.65 -28.01 -6.61
C ILE A 91 -7.94 -29.33 -6.94
N SER A 92 -7.15 -29.34 -8.00
CA SER A 92 -6.30 -30.46 -8.36
C SER A 92 -4.83 -30.08 -8.23
N LEU A 93 -3.99 -31.02 -7.77
CA LEU A 93 -2.53 -30.78 -7.70
C LEU A 93 -1.92 -30.61 -9.10
N ASN A 94 -2.55 -31.14 -10.13
CA ASN A 94 -2.10 -31.01 -11.52
C ASN A 94 -2.29 -29.59 -12.06
N ASP A 95 -3.27 -28.83 -11.52
CA ASP A 95 -3.56 -27.47 -11.93
C ASP A 95 -2.64 -26.43 -11.28
N LEU A 96 -1.80 -26.85 -10.33
CA LEU A 96 -0.87 -25.95 -9.67
C LEU A 96 0.23 -25.51 -10.64
N PRO A 97 0.56 -24.22 -10.68
CA PRO A 97 1.63 -23.70 -11.53
C PRO A 97 2.97 -24.34 -11.19
N VAL A 98 3.87 -24.35 -12.19
CA VAL A 98 5.24 -24.85 -11.97
C VAL A 98 6.02 -23.73 -11.26
N LEU A 99 6.61 -24.07 -10.11
CA LEU A 99 7.45 -23.11 -9.39
C LEU A 99 8.87 -23.13 -9.92
N LYS A 100 9.41 -21.93 -10.23
CA LYS A 100 10.84 -21.71 -10.40
C LYS A 100 11.49 -21.63 -9.03
N VAL A 101 12.77 -21.97 -8.96
CA VAL A 101 13.53 -22.01 -7.70
C VAL A 101 14.77 -21.13 -7.82
N GLU A 102 14.97 -20.23 -6.89
CA GLU A 102 16.18 -19.39 -6.82
C GLU A 102 16.73 -19.33 -5.39
N GLU A 103 18.05 -19.33 -5.29
CA GLU A 103 18.72 -19.11 -4.02
C GLU A 103 18.63 -17.63 -3.60
N VAL A 104 18.50 -17.42 -2.30
CA VAL A 104 18.42 -16.10 -1.69
C VAL A 104 19.59 -15.91 -0.75
N ASN A 105 20.44 -14.94 -1.05
CA ASN A 105 21.57 -14.62 -0.22
C ASN A 105 21.13 -13.95 1.09
N ALA A 106 21.34 -14.63 2.21
CA ALA A 106 21.02 -14.18 3.56
C ALA A 106 22.22 -13.64 4.34
N SER A 107 23.38 -13.46 3.72
CA SER A 107 24.61 -13.00 4.38
C SER A 107 24.46 -11.65 5.12
N GLN A 108 23.57 -10.78 4.63
CA GLN A 108 23.27 -9.49 5.27
C GLN A 108 22.71 -9.61 6.69
N ILE A 109 22.05 -10.71 7.00
CA ILE A 109 21.51 -10.99 8.35
C ILE A 109 22.41 -11.90 9.17
N ARG A 110 23.67 -12.10 8.73
CA ARG A 110 24.67 -13.00 9.37
C ARG A 110 24.15 -14.43 9.53
N MET A 111 23.25 -14.86 8.67
CA MET A 111 22.77 -16.22 8.64
C MET A 111 23.45 -16.96 7.50
N PHE A 112 23.95 -18.14 7.83
CA PHE A 112 24.66 -19.03 6.90
C PHE A 112 23.74 -20.12 6.35
N GLU A 113 22.46 -20.05 6.65
CA GLU A 113 21.51 -21.06 6.25
C GLU A 113 20.89 -20.75 4.89
N ASP A 114 20.62 -21.80 4.16
CA ASP A 114 20.04 -21.73 2.82
C ASP A 114 18.64 -21.14 2.88
N MET A 115 18.47 -20.02 2.21
CA MET A 115 17.16 -19.49 1.89
C MET A 115 16.87 -19.77 0.44
N VAL A 116 15.70 -20.33 0.17
CA VAL A 116 15.26 -20.66 -1.17
C VAL A 116 13.92 -19.97 -1.44
N LEU A 117 13.87 -19.26 -2.55
CA LEU A 117 12.64 -18.67 -3.07
C LEU A 117 12.07 -19.57 -4.16
N GLN A 118 10.86 -20.05 -3.92
CA GLN A 118 10.05 -20.71 -4.93
C GLN A 118 8.99 -19.73 -5.43
N TYR A 119 8.88 -19.57 -6.75
CA TYR A 119 7.96 -18.59 -7.30
C TYR A 119 7.35 -18.99 -8.63
N SER A 120 6.18 -18.43 -8.90
CA SER A 120 5.54 -18.45 -10.22
C SER A 120 4.97 -17.09 -10.54
N ILE A 121 5.10 -16.68 -11.79
CA ILE A 121 4.53 -15.46 -12.35
C ILE A 121 3.78 -15.89 -13.60
N GLU A 122 2.46 -15.77 -13.56
CA GLU A 122 1.59 -16.11 -14.69
C GLU A 122 0.73 -14.90 -15.05
N LYS A 123 0.52 -14.70 -16.34
CA LYS A 123 -0.42 -13.73 -16.87
C LYS A 123 -1.55 -14.47 -17.56
N LYS A 124 -2.76 -14.35 -17.04
CA LYS A 124 -3.98 -14.91 -17.62
C LYS A 124 -4.68 -13.85 -18.49
N GLU A 125 -5.34 -14.29 -19.54
CA GLU A 125 -6.09 -13.41 -20.45
C GLU A 125 -7.39 -12.84 -19.83
N SER A 126 -7.67 -13.14 -18.58
CA SER A 126 -8.89 -12.72 -17.90
C SER A 126 -8.67 -11.42 -17.12
N TYR A 127 -9.61 -10.49 -17.22
CA TYR A 127 -9.67 -9.25 -16.41
C TYR A 127 -10.13 -9.56 -14.98
N VAL A 128 -9.41 -10.46 -14.30
CA VAL A 128 -9.67 -10.79 -12.90
C VAL A 128 -8.64 -10.05 -12.03
N ALA A 129 -9.07 -9.64 -10.83
CA ALA A 129 -8.17 -9.02 -9.85
C ALA A 129 -6.93 -9.90 -9.62
N PRO A 130 -5.75 -9.30 -9.41
CA PRO A 130 -4.52 -10.05 -9.26
C PRO A 130 -4.60 -11.03 -8.09
N PHE A 131 -4.07 -12.22 -8.28
CA PHE A 131 -3.92 -13.22 -7.24
C PHE A 131 -2.47 -13.21 -6.76
N ILE A 132 -2.25 -12.83 -5.50
CA ILE A 132 -0.90 -12.65 -4.97
C ILE A 132 -0.76 -13.46 -3.69
N ILE A 133 0.22 -14.36 -3.68
CA ILE A 133 0.65 -15.08 -2.48
C ILE A 133 2.10 -14.72 -2.22
N THR A 134 2.35 -14.07 -1.10
CA THR A 134 3.69 -13.88 -0.53
C THR A 134 3.71 -14.49 0.85
N ALA A 135 4.53 -15.52 1.06
CA ALA A 135 4.50 -16.26 2.30
C ALA A 135 5.87 -16.83 2.70
N LEU A 136 6.08 -16.99 4.00
CA LEU A 136 7.11 -17.87 4.54
C LEU A 136 6.55 -19.29 4.62
N CYS A 137 7.34 -20.26 4.22
CA CYS A 137 6.98 -21.67 4.36
C CYS A 137 7.50 -22.19 5.72
N ILE A 138 6.57 -22.49 6.63
CA ILE A 138 6.85 -22.98 7.96
C ILE A 138 6.11 -24.29 8.16
N ASP A 139 6.82 -25.37 8.46
CA ASP A 139 6.24 -26.69 8.67
C ASP A 139 5.23 -27.10 7.56
N ASN A 140 5.58 -26.80 6.30
CA ASN A 140 4.75 -27.06 5.11
C ASN A 140 3.42 -26.25 5.07
N ARG A 141 3.35 -25.11 5.75
CA ARG A 141 2.23 -24.16 5.66
C ARG A 141 2.69 -22.80 5.19
N ALA A 142 1.79 -22.07 4.55
CA ALA A 142 2.03 -20.68 4.16
C ALA A 142 1.75 -19.74 5.33
N TYR A 143 2.75 -18.98 5.73
CA TYR A 143 2.59 -17.86 6.62
C TYR A 143 2.60 -16.56 5.82
N LYS A 144 1.43 -16.00 5.60
CA LYS A 144 1.26 -14.84 4.70
C LYS A 144 1.98 -13.60 5.20
N LEU A 145 2.61 -12.92 4.27
CA LEU A 145 3.21 -11.59 4.44
C LEU A 145 2.52 -10.62 3.47
N SER A 146 1.35 -10.13 3.86
CA SER A 146 0.50 -9.28 3.00
C SER A 146 1.08 -7.89 2.70
N ASP A 147 2.11 -7.49 3.43
CA ASP A 147 2.80 -6.20 3.31
C ASP A 147 3.97 -6.19 2.31
N ILE A 148 4.25 -7.32 1.65
CA ILE A 148 5.36 -7.40 0.69
C ILE A 148 4.99 -6.78 -0.66
N ILE A 149 3.84 -7.15 -1.23
CA ILE A 149 3.36 -6.66 -2.52
C ILE A 149 1.98 -6.04 -2.33
N SER A 150 1.79 -4.81 -2.78
CA SER A 150 0.47 -4.19 -2.83
C SER A 150 -0.28 -4.69 -4.07
N SER A 151 -1.51 -5.16 -3.90
CA SER A 151 -2.37 -5.57 -5.01
C SER A 151 -2.65 -4.43 -6.00
N ASP A 152 -2.66 -3.19 -5.51
CA ASP A 152 -2.92 -2.01 -6.32
C ASP A 152 -1.79 -1.72 -7.32
N ASN A 153 -0.59 -2.23 -7.04
CA ASN A 153 0.57 -2.06 -7.90
C ASN A 153 0.67 -3.15 -8.99
N ILE A 154 -0.19 -4.16 -8.94
CA ILE A 154 -0.16 -5.29 -9.89
C ILE A 154 -1.36 -5.20 -10.83
N PRO A 155 -1.15 -5.17 -12.14
CA PRO A 155 -2.23 -5.16 -13.12
C PRO A 155 -3.12 -6.39 -13.03
N TRP A 156 -4.36 -6.26 -13.49
CA TRP A 156 -5.31 -7.36 -13.54
C TRP A 156 -4.83 -8.49 -14.47
N GLY A 157 -5.20 -9.71 -14.12
CA GLY A 157 -4.81 -10.92 -14.87
C GLY A 157 -3.48 -11.51 -14.45
N TYR A 158 -2.72 -10.91 -13.52
CA TYR A 158 -1.50 -11.51 -13.00
C TYR A 158 -1.78 -12.42 -11.80
N GLU A 159 -1.14 -13.59 -11.80
CA GLU A 159 -1.05 -14.48 -10.66
C GLU A 159 0.42 -14.59 -10.23
N LEU A 160 0.70 -14.18 -9.00
CA LEU A 160 2.03 -14.08 -8.43
C LEU A 160 2.10 -14.95 -7.18
N ILE A 161 3.00 -15.92 -7.19
CA ILE A 161 3.24 -16.80 -6.05
C ILE A 161 4.71 -16.68 -5.68
N PHE A 162 4.99 -16.31 -4.42
CA PHE A 162 6.33 -16.21 -3.88
C PHE A 162 6.36 -16.88 -2.51
N LEU A 163 7.09 -17.97 -2.40
CA LEU A 163 7.22 -18.79 -1.20
C LEU A 163 8.68 -18.82 -0.76
N LEU A 164 9.00 -18.22 0.37
CA LEU A 164 10.34 -18.24 0.93
C LEU A 164 10.47 -19.40 1.92
N LYS A 165 11.39 -20.31 1.64
CA LYS A 165 11.74 -21.46 2.47
C LYS A 165 13.11 -21.27 3.12
N SER A 166 13.22 -21.66 4.39
CA SER A 166 14.48 -21.78 5.11
C SER A 166 14.29 -22.67 6.34
N SER A 167 15.33 -23.36 6.74
CA SER A 167 15.35 -24.16 7.97
C SER A 167 15.16 -23.31 9.22
N ILE A 168 15.55 -22.03 9.19
CA ILE A 168 15.38 -21.10 10.32
C ILE A 168 13.92 -20.83 10.70
N PHE A 169 13.00 -21.08 9.78
CA PHE A 169 11.57 -20.89 10.04
C PHE A 169 10.92 -22.06 10.76
N ASN A 170 11.57 -23.24 10.77
CA ASN A 170 11.00 -24.44 11.36
C ASN A 170 10.77 -24.26 12.86
N GLY A 171 9.56 -24.61 13.31
CA GLY A 171 9.18 -24.45 14.70
C GLY A 171 9.01 -23.02 15.21
N GLN A 172 9.12 -21.99 14.33
CA GLN A 172 8.95 -20.59 14.69
C GLN A 172 7.49 -20.13 14.64
N VAL A 173 6.60 -20.98 15.13
CA VAL A 173 5.17 -20.69 15.26
C VAL A 173 4.69 -21.10 16.65
N ASP A 174 3.65 -20.44 17.13
CA ASP A 174 3.00 -20.78 18.39
C ASP A 174 2.31 -22.18 18.31
N PRO A 175 1.95 -22.80 19.45
CA PRO A 175 1.25 -24.10 19.46
C PRO A 175 -0.05 -24.09 18.67
N SER A 176 -0.75 -22.95 18.59
CA SER A 176 -1.96 -22.79 17.77
C SER A 176 -1.64 -22.61 16.29
N ARG A 177 -0.37 -22.42 15.93
CA ARG A 177 0.14 -22.16 14.59
C ARG A 177 -0.51 -20.95 13.90
N GLN A 178 -0.90 -19.95 14.69
CA GLN A 178 -1.54 -18.73 14.20
C GLN A 178 -0.59 -17.53 14.21
N THR A 179 0.43 -17.56 15.09
CA THR A 179 1.36 -16.44 15.30
C THR A 179 2.81 -16.87 15.08
N LEU A 180 3.58 -16.01 14.41
CA LEU A 180 5.03 -16.18 14.30
C LEU A 180 5.70 -15.85 15.64
N THR A 181 6.63 -16.70 16.04
CA THR A 181 7.49 -16.49 17.23
C THR A 181 8.87 -15.91 16.85
N LEU A 182 9.11 -15.63 15.57
CA LEU A 182 10.31 -14.95 15.09
C LEU A 182 10.46 -13.57 15.76
N ARG A 183 11.68 -13.23 16.15
CA ARG A 183 11.98 -11.88 16.67
C ARG A 183 11.69 -10.83 15.61
N ASP A 184 11.08 -9.71 16.01
CA ASP A 184 10.67 -8.65 15.10
C ASP A 184 11.79 -8.09 14.21
N GLU A 185 13.00 -7.96 14.77
CA GLU A 185 14.17 -7.48 14.02
C GLU A 185 14.57 -8.45 12.91
N LEU A 186 14.53 -9.75 13.21
CA LEU A 186 14.83 -10.79 12.23
C LEU A 186 13.74 -10.82 11.14
N LEU A 187 12.48 -10.76 11.55
CA LEU A 187 11.36 -10.73 10.61
C LEU A 187 11.43 -9.51 9.67
N LYS A 188 11.79 -8.32 10.19
CA LYS A 188 12.01 -7.11 9.37
C LYS A 188 13.12 -7.33 8.35
N SER A 189 14.23 -7.93 8.77
CA SER A 189 15.38 -8.21 7.90
C SER A 189 15.03 -9.24 6.81
N VAL A 190 14.33 -10.31 7.19
CA VAL A 190 13.83 -11.33 6.25
C VAL A 190 12.87 -10.70 5.24
N LYS A 191 11.91 -9.89 5.69
CA LYS A 191 10.99 -9.16 4.81
C LYS A 191 11.73 -8.27 3.81
N LYS A 192 12.78 -7.57 4.25
CA LYS A 192 13.58 -6.70 3.38
C LYS A 192 14.28 -7.52 2.29
N ILE A 193 14.95 -8.62 2.66
CA ILE A 193 15.61 -9.51 1.70
C ILE A 193 14.60 -10.10 0.72
N PHE A 194 13.48 -10.60 1.23
CA PHE A 194 12.40 -11.18 0.43
C PHE A 194 11.85 -10.17 -0.57
N ARG A 195 11.55 -8.95 -0.12
CA ARG A 195 11.07 -7.85 -0.93
C ARG A 195 12.05 -7.48 -2.06
N THR A 196 13.34 -7.33 -1.72
CA THR A 196 14.39 -7.03 -2.72
C THR A 196 14.49 -8.13 -3.77
N LYS A 197 14.45 -9.40 -3.35
CA LYS A 197 14.53 -10.52 -4.29
C LYS A 197 13.33 -10.58 -5.22
N ILE A 198 12.13 -10.41 -4.70
CA ILE A 198 10.90 -10.33 -5.50
C ILE A 198 10.95 -9.17 -6.49
N ALA A 199 11.38 -7.99 -6.05
CA ALA A 199 11.49 -6.82 -6.91
C ALA A 199 12.40 -7.10 -8.12
N ASN A 200 13.55 -7.73 -7.88
CA ASN A 200 14.49 -8.11 -8.94
C ASN A 200 13.87 -9.10 -9.93
N ILE A 201 13.19 -10.13 -9.43
CA ILE A 201 12.53 -11.15 -10.26
C ILE A 201 11.43 -10.52 -11.13
N ILE A 202 10.56 -9.69 -10.51
CA ILE A 202 9.50 -9.03 -11.26
C ILE A 202 10.05 -8.09 -12.32
N GLN A 203 11.14 -7.37 -12.03
CA GLN A 203 11.78 -6.50 -13.03
C GLN A 203 12.39 -7.29 -14.19
N GLN A 204 12.87 -8.50 -13.95
CA GLN A 204 13.42 -9.39 -14.98
C GLN A 204 12.33 -10.09 -15.79
N ASP A 205 11.33 -10.67 -15.12
CA ASP A 205 10.28 -11.45 -15.77
C ASP A 205 9.19 -10.56 -16.41
N ILE A 206 9.04 -9.30 -15.93
CA ILE A 206 8.06 -8.34 -16.46
C ILE A 206 8.73 -6.98 -16.72
N PRO A 207 9.56 -6.85 -17.78
CA PRO A 207 10.30 -5.61 -18.07
C PRO A 207 9.41 -4.38 -18.26
N SER A 208 8.17 -4.57 -18.70
CA SER A 208 7.20 -3.49 -18.88
C SER A 208 6.87 -2.72 -17.58
N PHE A 209 6.99 -3.35 -16.41
CA PHE A 209 6.80 -2.67 -15.13
C PHE A 209 7.94 -1.67 -14.89
N LYS A 210 9.17 -2.10 -15.14
CA LYS A 210 10.35 -1.24 -15.03
C LYS A 210 10.26 -0.05 -15.98
N GLU A 211 9.89 -0.29 -17.23
CA GLU A 211 9.74 0.76 -18.24
C GLU A 211 8.66 1.78 -17.85
N SER A 212 7.54 1.31 -17.32
CA SER A 212 6.44 2.17 -16.87
C SER A 212 6.87 3.06 -15.70
N ASN A 213 7.53 2.47 -14.70
CA ASN A 213 8.02 3.20 -13.53
C ASN A 213 9.10 4.22 -13.93
N GLU A 214 9.99 3.88 -14.87
CA GLU A 214 11.02 4.78 -15.37
C GLU A 214 10.43 6.00 -16.09
N LYS A 215 9.42 5.79 -16.95
CA LYS A 215 8.66 6.88 -17.59
C LYS A 215 8.01 7.80 -16.55
N THR A 216 7.40 7.21 -15.53
CA THR A 216 6.77 7.95 -14.42
C THR A 216 7.81 8.76 -13.67
N ARG A 217 8.95 8.17 -13.30
CA ARG A 217 10.06 8.82 -12.62
C ARG A 217 10.62 9.99 -13.42
N LEU A 218 10.90 9.80 -14.69
CA LEU A 218 11.39 10.86 -15.58
C LEU A 218 10.39 12.02 -15.69
N SER A 219 9.10 11.72 -15.80
CA SER A 219 8.05 12.74 -15.84
C SER A 219 7.96 13.52 -14.51
N LEU A 220 8.07 12.82 -13.38
CA LEU A 220 8.06 13.45 -12.04
C LEU A 220 9.30 14.29 -11.80
N SER A 221 10.49 13.80 -12.17
CA SER A 221 11.75 14.55 -12.03
C SER A 221 11.75 15.88 -12.81
N LYS A 222 11.07 15.90 -13.97
CA LYS A 222 10.88 17.16 -14.72
C LYS A 222 9.90 18.11 -14.05
N SER A 223 8.82 17.57 -13.44
CA SER A 223 7.78 18.39 -12.81
C SER A 223 8.15 18.84 -11.40
N TYR A 224 8.99 18.08 -10.71
CA TYR A 224 9.39 18.27 -9.31
C TYR A 224 10.90 18.06 -9.14
N PRO A 225 11.74 18.92 -9.75
CA PRO A 225 13.19 18.73 -9.74
C PRO A 225 13.80 18.81 -8.32
N HIS A 226 13.16 19.48 -7.38
CA HIS A 226 13.57 19.52 -5.98
C HIS A 226 13.47 18.16 -5.28
N LEU A 227 12.65 17.23 -5.80
CA LEU A 227 12.53 15.87 -5.30
C LEU A 227 13.42 14.85 -6.04
N LEU A 228 14.33 15.33 -6.90
CA LEU A 228 15.26 14.45 -7.59
C LEU A 228 16.09 13.65 -6.58
N GLY A 229 16.18 12.33 -6.77
CA GLY A 229 16.81 11.40 -5.83
C GLY A 229 15.86 10.79 -4.77
N TYR A 230 14.63 11.34 -4.61
CA TYR A 230 13.62 10.79 -3.72
C TYR A 230 12.61 9.86 -4.42
N PHE A 231 12.65 9.79 -5.75
CA PHE A 231 11.78 8.92 -6.57
C PHE A 231 12.30 7.48 -6.70
N GLU A 232 13.14 7.03 -5.80
CA GLU A 232 13.58 5.64 -5.79
C GLU A 232 12.44 4.73 -5.32
N ASP A 233 12.05 3.82 -6.21
CA ASP A 233 10.95 2.88 -5.96
C ASP A 233 11.47 1.66 -5.19
N GLU A 234 11.15 1.62 -3.91
CA GLU A 234 11.20 0.39 -3.11
C GLU A 234 9.91 -0.45 -3.28
N GLU A 235 8.93 0.07 -4.02
CA GLU A 235 7.65 -0.59 -4.25
C GLU A 235 7.73 -1.61 -5.39
N ILE A 236 7.09 -2.75 -5.19
CA ILE A 236 7.02 -3.82 -6.18
C ILE A 236 5.80 -3.59 -7.08
N GLY A 237 5.99 -3.75 -8.40
CA GLY A 237 4.93 -3.58 -9.39
C GLY A 237 4.94 -2.21 -10.07
N ILE A 238 3.81 -1.79 -10.61
CA ILE A 238 3.61 -0.48 -11.24
C ILE A 238 3.14 0.52 -10.19
N VAL A 239 3.93 1.55 -9.97
CA VAL A 239 3.58 2.60 -9.00
C VAL A 239 2.89 3.76 -9.70
N SER A 240 1.74 4.17 -9.19
CA SER A 240 1.02 5.32 -9.73
C SER A 240 1.82 6.61 -9.53
N ARG A 241 1.65 7.58 -10.46
CA ARG A 241 2.32 8.90 -10.37
C ARG A 241 2.05 9.61 -9.04
N SER A 242 0.81 9.56 -8.55
CA SER A 242 0.41 10.19 -7.27
C SER A 242 1.12 9.53 -6.08
N LYS A 243 1.17 8.20 -6.05
CA LYS A 243 1.82 7.45 -4.97
C LYS A 243 3.34 7.66 -4.96
N SER A 244 4.00 7.64 -6.14
CA SER A 244 5.44 7.95 -6.23
C SER A 244 5.75 9.37 -5.74
N LEU A 245 4.92 10.35 -6.08
CA LEU A 245 5.08 11.73 -5.60
C LEU A 245 4.89 11.83 -4.08
N GLU A 246 3.85 11.19 -3.54
CA GLU A 246 3.57 11.18 -2.10
C GLU A 246 4.73 10.56 -1.31
N ILE A 247 5.25 9.40 -1.75
CA ILE A 247 6.40 8.73 -1.11
C ILE A 247 7.63 9.65 -1.15
N ALA A 248 7.93 10.27 -2.29
CA ALA A 248 9.06 11.18 -2.43
C ALA A 248 8.94 12.40 -1.49
N GLN A 249 7.75 13.00 -1.41
CA GLN A 249 7.47 14.11 -0.50
C GLN A 249 7.61 13.71 0.97
N GLN A 250 7.12 12.54 1.36
CA GLN A 250 7.25 12.04 2.73
C GLN A 250 8.72 11.79 3.11
N LYS A 251 9.52 11.22 2.19
CA LYS A 251 10.97 11.03 2.40
C LYS A 251 11.68 12.38 2.56
N PHE A 252 11.38 13.33 1.70
CA PHE A 252 11.95 14.70 1.75
C PHE A 252 11.61 15.41 3.08
N LEU A 253 10.33 15.39 3.50
CA LEU A 253 9.90 15.96 4.78
C LEU A 253 10.54 15.28 5.99
N ARG A 254 10.74 13.97 5.94
CA ARG A 254 11.43 13.22 7.00
C ARG A 254 12.88 13.66 7.12
N ASP A 255 13.55 13.86 5.99
CA ASP A 255 14.93 14.35 5.97
C ASP A 255 15.03 15.78 6.49
N GLN A 256 14.11 16.67 6.11
CA GLN A 256 14.02 18.03 6.67
C GLN A 256 13.86 17.98 8.20
N LYS A 257 12.92 17.15 8.68
CA LYS A 257 12.69 17.01 10.13
C LYS A 257 13.94 16.52 10.86
N THR A 258 14.63 15.52 10.30
CA THR A 258 15.88 15.00 10.88
C THR A 258 16.97 16.06 11.03
N VAL A 259 17.08 16.97 10.07
CA VAL A 259 18.06 18.08 10.13
C VAL A 259 17.62 19.14 11.13
N LEU A 260 16.32 19.49 11.15
CA LEU A 260 15.79 20.51 12.07
C LEU A 260 15.82 20.09 13.54
N GLU A 261 15.69 18.79 13.82
CA GLU A 261 15.73 18.23 15.18
C GLU A 261 17.16 17.91 15.65
N ALA A 262 18.18 18.06 14.80
CA ALA A 262 19.56 17.79 15.17
C ALA A 262 20.11 18.90 16.08
N GLU A 263 20.62 18.52 17.25
CA GLU A 263 21.26 19.47 18.18
C GLU A 263 22.53 20.08 17.58
N TYR A 264 23.27 19.32 16.76
CA TYR A 264 24.49 19.75 16.08
C TYR A 264 24.48 19.30 14.62
N LEU A 265 24.92 20.18 13.74
CA LEU A 265 25.20 19.89 12.34
C LEU A 265 26.67 19.50 12.20
N ASP A 266 26.98 18.21 12.28
CA ASP A 266 28.28 17.65 11.90
C ASP A 266 28.46 17.68 10.38
N GLY A 267 29.64 17.30 9.87
CA GLY A 267 29.94 17.42 8.44
C GLY A 267 28.89 16.82 7.52
N GLU A 268 28.44 15.58 7.80
CA GLU A 268 27.43 14.89 6.98
C GLU A 268 26.05 15.52 7.09
N LYS A 269 25.63 15.88 8.29
CA LYS A 269 24.34 16.57 8.52
C LYS A 269 24.35 17.98 7.96
N TYR A 270 25.51 18.66 7.98
CA TYR A 270 25.65 19.97 7.37
C TYR A 270 25.47 19.90 5.85
N GLU A 271 26.14 18.97 5.17
CA GLU A 271 25.98 18.76 3.73
C GLU A 271 24.52 18.44 3.38
N LYS A 272 23.87 17.59 4.16
CA LYS A 272 22.45 17.26 4.00
C LYS A 272 21.55 18.50 4.22
N ALA A 273 21.86 19.33 5.20
CA ALA A 273 21.14 20.59 5.45
C ALA A 273 21.27 21.56 4.28
N MET A 274 22.46 21.68 3.70
CA MET A 274 22.72 22.53 2.53
C MET A 274 21.97 22.01 1.28
N ASP A 275 21.98 20.70 1.04
CA ASP A 275 21.23 20.10 -0.06
C ASP A 275 19.72 20.35 0.10
N LEU A 276 19.15 20.09 1.27
CA LEU A 276 17.74 20.33 1.57
C LEU A 276 17.35 21.80 1.43
N SER A 277 18.20 22.72 1.89
CA SER A 277 17.95 24.16 1.77
C SER A 277 17.93 24.59 0.30
N SER A 278 18.87 24.08 -0.50
CA SER A 278 18.93 24.35 -1.94
C SER A 278 17.69 23.82 -2.67
N ARG A 279 17.22 22.63 -2.30
CA ARG A 279 16.01 22.02 -2.85
C ARG A 279 14.75 22.79 -2.47
N SER A 280 14.64 23.23 -1.23
CA SER A 280 13.52 24.06 -0.76
C SER A 280 13.48 25.41 -1.48
N LEU A 281 14.63 26.01 -1.74
CA LEU A 281 14.71 27.23 -2.56
C LEU A 281 14.27 26.98 -4.00
N ALA A 282 14.72 25.89 -4.62
CA ALA A 282 14.31 25.50 -5.97
C ALA A 282 12.79 25.25 -6.05
N GLU A 283 12.23 24.57 -5.07
CA GLU A 283 10.78 24.35 -4.95
C GLU A 283 10.02 25.69 -4.88
N TYR A 284 10.48 26.60 -4.03
CA TYR A 284 9.88 27.92 -3.89
C TYR A 284 9.91 28.74 -5.20
N ILE A 285 11.04 28.73 -5.90
CA ILE A 285 11.18 29.43 -7.19
C ILE A 285 10.21 28.83 -8.23
N LEU A 286 10.16 27.51 -8.35
CA LEU A 286 9.27 26.82 -9.29
C LEU A 286 7.80 27.06 -8.96
N TYR A 287 7.47 27.15 -7.69
CA TYR A 287 6.11 27.49 -7.25
C TYR A 287 5.74 28.90 -7.70
N ARG A 288 6.61 29.88 -7.44
CA ARG A 288 6.39 31.27 -7.89
C ARG A 288 6.21 31.36 -9.40
N GLU A 289 7.04 30.66 -10.17
CA GLU A 289 6.94 30.64 -11.62
C GLU A 289 5.57 30.06 -12.08
N LYS A 290 5.09 29.00 -11.45
CA LYS A 290 3.75 28.47 -11.74
C LYS A 290 2.63 29.43 -11.41
N ILE A 291 2.74 30.20 -10.35
CA ILE A 291 1.74 31.22 -9.98
C ILE A 291 1.76 32.37 -10.99
N ILE A 292 2.95 32.84 -11.40
CA ILE A 292 3.11 33.88 -12.44
C ILE A 292 2.47 33.38 -13.76
N SER A 293 2.79 32.14 -14.19
CA SER A 293 2.22 31.59 -15.40
C SER A 293 0.69 31.47 -15.33
N LYS A 294 0.12 31.14 -14.16
CA LYS A 294 -1.34 31.19 -13.99
C LYS A 294 -1.88 32.60 -14.10
N LEU A 295 -1.20 33.58 -13.54
CA LEU A 295 -1.62 34.98 -13.63
C LEU A 295 -1.62 35.46 -15.07
N GLU A 296 -0.62 35.10 -15.89
CA GLU A 296 -0.55 35.38 -17.32
C GLU A 296 -1.70 34.81 -18.14
N THR A 297 -2.31 33.69 -17.68
CA THR A 297 -3.47 33.06 -18.36
C THR A 297 -4.79 33.72 -18.02
N ILE A 298 -4.86 34.57 -17.02
CA ILE A 298 -6.08 35.27 -16.59
C ILE A 298 -6.45 36.34 -17.62
N THR A 299 -7.71 36.34 -17.99
CA THR A 299 -8.31 37.25 -19.00
C THR A 299 -9.43 38.07 -18.38
N ASN A 300 -9.90 39.09 -19.09
CA ASN A 300 -11.03 39.93 -18.67
C ASN A 300 -12.36 39.16 -18.55
N LYS A 301 -12.38 37.87 -18.90
CA LYS A 301 -13.55 36.98 -18.76
C LYS A 301 -13.54 36.24 -17.43
N ASP A 302 -12.42 36.22 -16.77
CA ASP A 302 -12.28 35.52 -15.49
C ASP A 302 -12.85 36.37 -14.35
N SER A 303 -13.36 35.73 -13.33
CA SER A 303 -13.95 36.42 -12.19
C SER A 303 -12.89 37.06 -11.30
N GLU A 304 -13.22 38.16 -10.65
CA GLU A 304 -12.40 38.75 -9.60
C GLU A 304 -12.00 37.70 -8.53
N ALA A 305 -12.90 36.79 -8.21
CA ALA A 305 -12.62 35.68 -7.30
C ALA A 305 -11.46 34.80 -7.76
N THR A 306 -11.20 34.67 -9.06
CA THR A 306 -10.08 33.89 -9.61
C THR A 306 -8.75 34.54 -9.22
N ILE A 307 -8.64 35.86 -9.39
CA ILE A 307 -7.45 36.65 -9.02
C ILE A 307 -7.26 36.62 -7.49
N HIS A 308 -8.36 36.88 -6.78
CA HIS A 308 -8.33 36.91 -5.32
C HIS A 308 -7.85 35.61 -4.72
N ASN A 309 -8.43 34.47 -5.18
CA ASN A 309 -8.04 33.14 -4.71
C ASN A 309 -6.61 32.74 -5.15
N LEU A 310 -6.06 33.38 -6.19
CA LEU A 310 -4.66 33.20 -6.55
C LEU A 310 -3.72 33.84 -5.56
N ILE A 311 -4.08 35.01 -5.01
CA ILE A 311 -3.28 35.77 -4.04
C ILE A 311 -3.42 35.17 -2.64
N LEU A 312 -4.65 35.09 -2.16
CA LEU A 312 -5.03 34.49 -0.88
C LEU A 312 -6.46 33.90 -0.99
N PRO A 313 -6.71 32.64 -0.59
CA PRO A 313 -8.04 32.05 -0.68
C PRO A 313 -9.08 32.90 0.08
N LYS A 314 -10.23 33.14 -0.56
CA LYS A 314 -11.32 33.91 0.06
C LYS A 314 -11.78 33.31 1.38
N ARG A 315 -12.08 34.17 2.35
CA ARG A 315 -12.54 33.81 3.71
C ARG A 315 -11.55 32.93 4.48
N SER A 316 -10.26 32.95 4.11
CA SER A 316 -9.23 32.21 4.82
C SER A 316 -8.55 33.09 5.88
N ILE A 317 -7.99 32.41 6.88
CA ILE A 317 -7.03 32.95 7.83
C ILE A 317 -5.74 32.19 7.65
N LEU A 318 -4.67 32.87 7.30
CA LEU A 318 -3.34 32.30 7.19
C LEU A 318 -2.55 32.66 8.45
N LYS A 319 -2.08 31.64 9.17
CA LYS A 319 -1.18 31.79 10.33
C LYS A 319 0.15 31.10 9.99
N ASN A 320 1.22 31.85 9.88
CA ASN A 320 2.53 31.34 9.47
C ASN A 320 3.16 30.33 10.46
N ASN A 321 2.62 30.23 11.69
CA ASN A 321 3.21 29.39 12.73
C ASN A 321 2.68 27.92 12.74
N GLN A 322 1.77 27.54 11.85
CA GLN A 322 1.06 26.26 12.00
C GLN A 322 1.34 25.21 10.93
N ASN A 323 1.85 25.54 9.74
CA ASN A 323 2.10 24.51 8.72
C ASN A 323 3.16 24.93 7.69
N VAL A 324 4.08 24.01 7.39
CA VAL A 324 5.04 24.15 6.27
C VAL A 324 4.33 24.29 4.91
N THR A 325 3.09 23.82 4.78
CA THR A 325 2.24 23.97 3.59
C THR A 325 1.63 25.36 3.44
N ALA A 326 1.75 26.25 4.42
CA ALA A 326 1.24 27.62 4.35
C ALA A 326 1.90 28.46 3.24
N ILE A 327 3.12 28.12 2.83
CA ILE A 327 3.85 28.77 1.73
C ILE A 327 3.08 28.67 0.41
N TYR A 328 2.38 27.57 0.15
CA TYR A 328 1.63 27.37 -1.10
C TYR A 328 0.27 28.08 -1.15
N ASN A 329 -0.23 28.52 -0.02
CA ASN A 329 -1.51 29.21 0.09
C ASN A 329 -1.35 30.74 0.26
N ASN A 330 -0.12 31.21 0.41
CA ASN A 330 0.19 32.61 0.60
C ASN A 330 0.96 33.16 -0.62
N ASN A 331 0.26 33.82 -1.52
CA ASN A 331 0.86 34.47 -2.67
C ASN A 331 0.86 35.99 -2.53
N LEU A 332 0.82 36.55 -1.31
CA LEU A 332 0.88 37.96 -1.02
C LEU A 332 2.18 38.61 -1.54
N TRP A 333 3.23 37.81 -1.80
CA TRP A 333 4.44 38.29 -2.49
C TRP A 333 4.16 38.84 -3.89
N LEU A 334 3.02 38.51 -4.50
CA LEU A 334 2.58 39.14 -5.76
C LEU A 334 2.34 40.66 -5.59
N LEU A 335 1.96 41.07 -4.40
CA LEU A 335 1.79 42.49 -4.06
C LEU A 335 3.11 43.11 -3.60
N ASP A 336 3.76 42.50 -2.61
CA ASP A 336 5.08 42.87 -2.10
C ASP A 336 5.68 41.74 -1.30
N ASN A 337 6.99 41.46 -1.45
CA ASN A 337 7.69 40.42 -0.70
C ASN A 337 7.62 40.60 0.83
N LYS A 338 7.49 41.86 1.32
CA LYS A 338 7.36 42.14 2.76
C LYS A 338 6.17 41.45 3.41
N TYR A 339 5.08 41.22 2.66
CA TYR A 339 3.88 40.58 3.19
C TYR A 339 4.09 39.06 3.52
N MET A 340 5.17 38.47 3.04
CA MET A 340 5.56 37.10 3.40
C MET A 340 6.08 37.00 4.84
N THR A 341 6.47 38.11 5.46
CA THR A 341 6.96 38.14 6.84
C THR A 341 5.85 38.30 7.87
N TYR A 342 4.64 38.56 7.44
CA TYR A 342 3.51 38.75 8.35
C TYR A 342 3.11 37.41 8.96
N THR A 343 2.83 37.43 10.27
CA THR A 343 2.45 36.23 11.03
C THR A 343 1.04 35.79 10.75
N THR A 344 0.18 36.74 10.37
CA THR A 344 -1.24 36.48 10.10
C THR A 344 -1.66 37.30 8.89
N ALA A 345 -2.44 36.71 8.00
CA ALA A 345 -3.14 37.39 6.92
C ALA A 345 -4.55 36.86 6.83
N MET A 346 -5.53 37.73 6.64
CA MET A 346 -6.93 37.39 6.58
C MET A 346 -7.55 37.90 5.28
N SER A 347 -8.46 37.14 4.71
CA SER A 347 -9.15 37.48 3.48
C SER A 347 -10.66 37.46 3.68
N GLU A 348 -11.32 38.55 3.27
CA GLU A 348 -12.80 38.70 3.31
C GLU A 348 -13.43 38.34 4.66
N ARG A 349 -12.72 38.57 5.76
CA ARG A 349 -13.27 38.46 7.13
C ARG A 349 -13.93 39.74 7.55
N THR A 350 -14.91 39.68 8.46
CA THR A 350 -15.51 40.89 9.01
C THR A 350 -14.50 41.64 9.84
N MET A 351 -14.63 42.96 9.92
CA MET A 351 -13.75 43.78 10.78
C MET A 351 -13.82 43.35 12.24
N GLN A 352 -14.98 42.86 12.69
CA GLN A 352 -15.12 42.22 14.00
C GLN A 352 -14.17 41.04 14.15
N GLU A 353 -14.19 40.07 13.21
CA GLU A 353 -13.30 38.90 13.24
C GLU A 353 -11.82 39.27 13.17
N VAL A 354 -11.49 40.31 12.40
CA VAL A 354 -10.10 40.83 12.30
C VAL A 354 -9.65 41.39 13.64
N VAL A 355 -10.48 42.22 14.28
CA VAL A 355 -10.15 42.85 15.58
C VAL A 355 -10.09 41.80 16.69
N GLU A 356 -11.01 40.85 16.73
CA GLU A 356 -11.00 39.70 17.67
C GLU A 356 -9.71 38.88 17.55
N GLU A 357 -9.22 38.63 16.33
CA GLU A 357 -7.98 37.89 16.13
C GLU A 357 -6.75 38.67 16.61
N ILE A 358 -6.69 40.01 16.32
CA ILE A 358 -5.59 40.88 16.74
C ILE A 358 -5.56 41.03 18.25
N THR A 359 -6.73 41.14 18.87
CA THR A 359 -6.89 41.33 20.33
C THR A 359 -6.98 40.02 21.14
N GLN A 360 -6.70 38.90 20.51
CA GLN A 360 -6.70 37.58 21.15
C GLN A 360 -8.06 37.19 21.80
N GLY A 361 -9.14 37.53 21.11
CA GLY A 361 -10.48 37.10 21.51
C GLY A 361 -11.23 38.09 22.42
N VAL A 362 -10.76 39.33 22.54
CA VAL A 362 -11.55 40.35 23.22
C VAL A 362 -12.70 40.76 22.30
N GLU A 363 -13.94 40.61 22.76
CA GLU A 363 -15.12 41.03 22.00
C GLU A 363 -15.16 42.54 21.83
N HIS A 364 -15.23 42.95 20.56
CA HIS A 364 -15.47 44.33 20.17
C HIS A 364 -16.81 44.44 19.42
N GLY A 365 -17.41 45.61 19.38
CA GLY A 365 -18.73 45.82 18.77
C GLY A 365 -18.84 45.27 17.35
N SER A 366 -20.04 44.92 16.91
CA SER A 366 -20.30 44.30 15.61
C SER A 366 -19.98 45.26 14.44
N ASP A 367 -18.97 44.92 13.64
CA ASP A 367 -18.68 45.55 12.36
C ASP A 367 -18.67 44.47 11.26
N SER A 368 -19.64 44.56 10.35
CA SER A 368 -19.83 43.64 9.26
C SER A 368 -19.08 43.98 7.99
N ASN A 369 -18.33 45.09 7.95
CA ASN A 369 -17.48 45.43 6.82
C ASN A 369 -16.44 44.35 6.61
N ARG A 370 -16.14 44.06 5.36
CA ARG A 370 -15.19 42.99 4.97
C ARG A 370 -14.12 43.57 4.07
N PRO A 371 -12.94 43.85 4.60
CA PRO A 371 -11.80 44.20 3.73
C PRO A 371 -11.40 42.96 2.90
N ASP A 372 -10.91 43.17 1.68
CA ASP A 372 -10.41 42.10 0.82
C ASP A 372 -9.22 41.39 1.46
N LEU A 373 -8.34 42.17 2.11
CA LEU A 373 -7.17 41.69 2.85
C LEU A 373 -7.01 42.49 4.16
N ALA A 374 -6.67 41.82 5.23
CA ALA A 374 -6.34 42.38 6.52
C ALA A 374 -5.06 41.75 7.10
#